data_64240cdd09fe539540a55eb85c397663
#
_entry.id   64240cdd09fe539540a55eb85c397663
#
_cell.length_a   1.000
_cell.length_b   1.000
_cell.length_c   1.000
_cell.angle_alpha   90.00
_cell.angle_beta   90.00
_cell.angle_gamma   90.00
#
_symmetry.space_group_name_H-M   'P 1'
#
loop_
_entity.id
_entity.type
_entity.pdbx_description
1 polymer ?
#
loop_
_entity_poly.entity_id
_entity_poly.type
_entity_poly.pdbx_seq_one_letter_code
_entity_poly.pdbx_strand_id
1 'polypeptide(L)'
;PRLLVLDEPTVGLDIESRSAIWQLLRQLVEEGTTVLLSSHYLEEVEALADQMAIIDAGRVIAEGTPDQLKQRLGGDRVTLRVREFSNADEASQVRALLEPLDGVRQVVVNRSQGFSLNLVIEGALVIDQLRQTLEAAGLPVFALAQSRPSLDDVYLQATGRTLMDAELAIAGQRDVKQEKRQSMR
;
A
#
# COMPACT_ATOMS: atom_id res chain seq x y z
N PRO A 1 15.10 29.20 -3.39
CA PRO A 1 13.82 29.42 -4.11
C PRO A 1 12.67 29.43 -3.12
N ARG A 2 11.57 30.13 -3.42
CA ARG A 2 10.35 30.08 -2.58
C ARG A 2 9.55 28.82 -2.80
N LEU A 3 9.67 28.20 -3.96
CA LEU A 3 9.01 26.95 -4.36
C LEU A 3 10.00 26.09 -5.14
N LEU A 4 10.12 24.83 -4.73
CA LEU A 4 10.86 23.79 -5.41
C LEU A 4 9.87 22.70 -5.84
N VAL A 5 9.89 22.32 -7.12
CA VAL A 5 9.06 21.24 -7.66
C VAL A 5 9.96 20.11 -8.12
N LEU A 6 9.72 18.91 -7.62
CA LEU A 6 10.51 17.71 -7.87
C LEU A 6 9.61 16.56 -8.33
N ASP A 7 10.00 15.90 -9.39
CA ASP A 7 9.34 14.71 -9.89
C ASP A 7 10.22 13.50 -9.65
N GLU A 8 9.77 12.58 -8.77
CA GLU A 8 10.46 11.35 -8.39
C GLU A 8 11.95 11.55 -8.02
N PRO A 9 12.29 12.45 -7.07
CA PRO A 9 13.67 12.92 -6.88
C PRO A 9 14.66 11.86 -6.41
N THR A 10 14.19 10.73 -5.85
CA THR A 10 15.06 9.69 -5.27
C THR A 10 15.03 8.38 -6.06
N VAL A 11 14.37 8.35 -7.21
CA VAL A 11 14.33 7.16 -8.07
C VAL A 11 15.73 6.77 -8.53
N GLY A 12 16.05 5.48 -8.38
CA GLY A 12 17.35 4.94 -8.78
C GLY A 12 18.51 5.23 -7.82
N LEU A 13 18.26 5.90 -6.70
CA LEU A 13 19.27 6.12 -5.68
C LEU A 13 19.33 4.95 -4.69
N ASP A 14 20.53 4.70 -4.16
CA ASP A 14 20.72 3.82 -3.02
C ASP A 14 20.19 4.46 -1.70
N ILE A 15 20.15 3.66 -0.64
CA ILE A 15 19.57 4.06 0.65
C ILE A 15 20.31 5.27 1.26
N GLU A 16 21.63 5.31 1.14
CA GLU A 16 22.44 6.40 1.71
C GLU A 16 22.20 7.71 0.96
N SER A 17 22.25 7.66 -0.37
CA SER A 17 21.95 8.80 -1.25
C SER A 17 20.54 9.33 -1.06
N ARG A 18 19.55 8.44 -0.92
CA ARG A 18 18.17 8.81 -0.62
C ARG A 18 18.06 9.56 0.70
N SER A 19 18.68 9.03 1.76
CA SER A 19 18.68 9.67 3.08
C SER A 19 19.32 11.07 3.04
N ALA A 20 20.39 11.23 2.28
CA ALA A 20 21.05 12.53 2.12
C ALA A 20 20.13 13.56 1.41
N ILE A 21 19.40 13.14 0.36
CA ILE A 21 18.42 14.00 -0.30
C ILE A 21 17.28 14.38 0.66
N TRP A 22 16.76 13.43 1.44
CA TRP A 22 15.71 13.73 2.43
C TRP A 22 16.15 14.76 3.46
N GLN A 23 17.39 14.66 3.97
CA GLN A 23 17.95 15.66 4.89
C GLN A 23 18.05 17.03 4.23
N LEU A 24 18.53 17.10 2.98
CA LEU A 24 18.62 18.34 2.23
C LEU A 24 17.24 18.98 2.03
N LEU A 25 16.24 18.20 1.66
CA LEU A 25 14.87 18.71 1.47
C LEU A 25 14.26 19.24 2.77
N ARG A 26 14.47 18.55 3.90
CA ARG A 26 14.04 19.05 5.22
C ARG A 26 14.71 20.38 5.57
N GLN A 27 16.02 20.49 5.36
CA GLN A 27 16.75 21.72 5.60
C GLN A 27 16.19 22.88 4.75
N LEU A 28 15.91 22.65 3.47
CA LEU A 28 15.31 23.66 2.59
C LEU A 28 13.94 24.13 3.07
N VAL A 29 13.12 23.20 3.60
CA VAL A 29 11.82 23.53 4.20
C VAL A 29 11.99 24.36 5.46
N GLU A 30 12.94 24.01 6.35
CA GLU A 30 13.27 24.77 7.55
C GLU A 30 13.76 26.20 7.22
N GLU A 31 14.46 26.36 6.08
CA GLU A 31 14.89 27.65 5.55
C GLU A 31 13.76 28.45 4.85
N GLY A 32 12.54 27.93 4.86
CA GLY A 32 11.33 28.60 4.33
C GLY A 32 11.05 28.34 2.84
N THR A 33 11.64 27.31 2.25
CA THR A 33 11.28 26.87 0.89
C THR A 33 10.09 25.92 0.95
N THR A 34 9.05 26.17 0.16
CA THR A 34 7.98 25.20 -0.07
C THR A 34 8.46 24.15 -1.06
N VAL A 35 8.29 22.88 -0.75
CA VAL A 35 8.65 21.76 -1.63
C VAL A 35 7.38 21.05 -2.07
N LEU A 36 7.19 20.91 -3.38
CA LEU A 36 6.20 20.04 -3.99
C LEU A 36 6.94 18.90 -4.67
N LEU A 37 6.71 17.67 -4.20
CA LEU A 37 7.34 16.49 -4.79
C LEU A 37 6.30 15.45 -5.20
N SER A 38 6.57 14.73 -6.30
CA SER A 38 5.91 13.47 -6.61
C SER A 38 6.79 12.31 -6.14
N SER A 39 6.19 11.25 -5.65
CA SER A 39 6.89 10.01 -5.33
C SER A 39 5.93 8.83 -5.34
N HIS A 40 6.41 7.66 -5.75
CA HIS A 40 5.73 6.37 -5.55
C HIS A 40 6.32 5.61 -4.35
N TYR A 41 7.35 6.13 -3.69
CA TYR A 41 7.87 5.59 -2.45
C TYR A 41 7.11 6.17 -1.26
N LEU A 42 6.17 5.39 -0.70
CA LEU A 42 5.34 5.86 0.42
C LEU A 42 6.16 6.13 1.68
N GLU A 43 7.30 5.45 1.86
CA GLU A 43 8.26 5.75 2.92
C GLU A 43 8.84 7.18 2.80
N GLU A 44 9.13 7.63 1.59
CA GLU A 44 9.60 9.00 1.32
C GLU A 44 8.52 10.01 1.68
N VAL A 45 7.29 9.75 1.25
CA VAL A 45 6.12 10.60 1.55
C VAL A 45 5.90 10.67 3.07
N GLU A 46 5.95 9.53 3.76
CA GLU A 46 5.78 9.46 5.22
C GLU A 46 6.89 10.21 5.98
N ALA A 47 8.11 10.18 5.43
CA ALA A 47 9.26 10.86 6.03
C ALA A 47 9.27 12.38 5.80
N LEU A 48 8.76 12.88 4.67
CA LEU A 48 8.97 14.25 4.23
C LEU A 48 7.69 15.10 4.20
N ALA A 49 6.51 14.52 3.98
CA ALA A 49 5.33 15.28 3.65
C ALA A 49 4.59 15.80 4.89
N ASP A 50 4.35 17.11 4.95
CA ASP A 50 3.39 17.71 5.87
C ASP A 50 1.94 17.50 5.39
N GLN A 51 1.76 17.52 4.07
CA GLN A 51 0.48 17.27 3.38
C GLN A 51 0.72 16.39 2.16
N MET A 52 -0.21 15.51 1.87
CA MET A 52 -0.13 14.63 0.70
C MET A 52 -1.48 14.48 0.02
N ALA A 53 -1.44 14.18 -1.26
CA ALA A 53 -2.59 13.76 -2.04
C ALA A 53 -2.27 12.46 -2.80
N ILE A 54 -3.16 11.48 -2.72
CA ILE A 54 -3.06 10.27 -3.53
C ILE A 54 -3.85 10.51 -4.83
N ILE A 55 -3.16 10.33 -5.96
CA ILE A 55 -3.74 10.51 -7.29
C ILE A 55 -3.82 9.14 -7.97
N ASP A 56 -5.01 8.74 -8.37
CA ASP A 56 -5.23 7.54 -9.19
C ASP A 56 -6.14 7.88 -10.39
N ALA A 57 -5.79 7.37 -11.57
CA ALA A 57 -6.50 7.60 -12.83
C ALA A 57 -6.82 9.10 -13.09
N GLY A 58 -5.91 10.01 -12.72
CA GLY A 58 -6.06 11.46 -12.91
C GLY A 58 -6.99 12.16 -11.92
N ARG A 59 -7.33 11.51 -10.81
CA ARG A 59 -8.19 12.06 -9.75
C ARG A 59 -7.49 11.99 -8.41
N VAL A 60 -7.70 13.01 -7.57
CA VAL A 60 -7.35 12.96 -6.16
C VAL A 60 -8.37 12.07 -5.46
N ILE A 61 -7.89 10.99 -4.85
CA ILE A 61 -8.73 9.98 -4.18
C ILE A 61 -8.61 10.04 -2.66
N ALA A 62 -7.52 10.60 -2.14
CA ALA A 62 -7.32 10.88 -0.72
C ALA A 62 -6.39 12.09 -0.55
N GLU A 63 -6.63 12.90 0.48
CA GLU A 63 -5.82 14.08 0.78
C GLU A 63 -5.81 14.34 2.30
N GLY A 64 -4.67 14.81 2.82
CA GLY A 64 -4.45 15.14 4.23
C GLY A 64 -3.00 14.95 4.66
N THR A 65 -2.73 15.00 5.96
CA THR A 65 -1.42 14.58 6.47
C THR A 65 -1.29 13.05 6.43
N PRO A 66 -0.07 12.49 6.33
CA PRO A 66 0.13 11.04 6.41
C PRO A 66 -0.58 10.41 7.62
N ASP A 67 -0.46 11.03 8.80
CA ASP A 67 -1.09 10.53 10.02
C ASP A 67 -2.61 10.61 10.01
N GLN A 68 -3.19 11.70 9.49
CA GLN A 68 -4.64 11.80 9.33
C GLN A 68 -5.20 10.70 8.41
N LEU A 69 -4.51 10.41 7.32
CA LEU A 69 -4.94 9.38 6.39
C LEU A 69 -4.85 7.99 7.02
N LYS A 70 -3.77 7.68 7.73
CA LYS A 70 -3.62 6.42 8.49
C LYS A 70 -4.69 6.28 9.58
N GLN A 71 -4.98 7.34 10.33
CA GLN A 71 -6.01 7.35 11.39
C GLN A 71 -7.43 7.12 10.86
N ARG A 72 -7.76 7.64 9.68
CA ARG A 72 -9.08 7.42 9.05
C ARG A 72 -9.34 5.96 8.73
N LEU A 73 -8.32 5.16 8.55
CA LEU A 73 -8.46 3.74 8.29
C LEU A 73 -9.03 2.97 9.48
N GLY A 74 -8.75 3.43 10.71
CA GLY A 74 -9.12 2.71 11.94
C GLY A 74 -8.58 1.29 11.98
N GLY A 75 -8.71 0.63 13.12
CA GLY A 75 -8.37 -0.78 13.29
C GLY A 75 -6.89 -1.14 13.10
N ASP A 76 -6.57 -2.37 13.41
CA ASP A 76 -5.26 -2.96 13.14
C ASP A 76 -5.24 -3.63 11.76
N ARG A 77 -4.05 -3.71 11.18
CA ARG A 77 -3.81 -4.43 9.92
C ARG A 77 -3.31 -5.82 10.21
N VAL A 78 -3.89 -6.80 9.55
CA VAL A 78 -3.43 -8.19 9.62
C VAL A 78 -3.12 -8.67 8.22
N THR A 79 -1.88 -9.09 8.01
CA THR A 79 -1.50 -9.85 6.82
C THR A 79 -1.49 -11.33 7.19
N LEU A 80 -2.26 -12.13 6.47
CA LEU A 80 -2.49 -13.53 6.75
C LEU A 80 -2.18 -14.40 5.53
N ARG A 81 -1.55 -15.56 5.79
CA ARG A 81 -1.38 -16.65 4.80
C ARG A 81 -1.76 -17.99 5.44
N VAL A 82 -2.42 -18.83 4.66
CA VAL A 82 -2.73 -20.22 5.06
C VAL A 82 -1.73 -21.23 4.50
N ARG A 83 -0.89 -20.83 3.53
CA ARG A 83 0.24 -21.60 2.97
C ARG A 83 1.34 -20.67 2.51
N GLU A 84 2.52 -21.22 2.28
CA GLU A 84 3.65 -20.48 1.68
C GLU A 84 3.29 -19.95 0.29
N PHE A 85 2.64 -20.80 -0.52
CA PHE A 85 2.13 -20.47 -1.86
C PHE A 85 0.65 -20.87 -1.94
N SER A 86 -0.24 -19.92 -1.66
CA SER A 86 -1.69 -20.10 -1.87
C SER A 86 -2.05 -19.87 -3.34
N ASN A 87 -3.20 -20.41 -3.75
CA ASN A 87 -3.80 -20.13 -5.06
C ASN A 87 -5.03 -19.24 -4.93
N ALA A 88 -5.61 -18.84 -6.07
CA ALA A 88 -6.77 -17.93 -6.10
C ALA A 88 -8.01 -18.53 -5.42
N ASP A 89 -8.21 -19.84 -5.55
CA ASP A 89 -9.37 -20.53 -5.00
C ASP A 89 -9.27 -20.63 -3.48
N GLU A 90 -8.10 -21.00 -2.95
CA GLU A 90 -7.83 -21.01 -1.50
C GLU A 90 -7.99 -19.62 -0.89
N ALA A 91 -7.44 -18.58 -1.55
CA ALA A 91 -7.59 -17.21 -1.07
C ALA A 91 -9.05 -16.74 -1.05
N SER A 92 -9.83 -17.14 -2.07
CA SER A 92 -11.26 -16.83 -2.13
C SER A 92 -12.05 -17.57 -1.04
N GLN A 93 -11.71 -18.82 -0.76
CA GLN A 93 -12.30 -19.60 0.34
C GLN A 93 -11.98 -18.97 1.70
N VAL A 94 -10.71 -18.62 1.95
CA VAL A 94 -10.30 -17.95 3.18
C VAL A 94 -11.04 -16.62 3.34
N ARG A 95 -11.13 -15.81 2.29
CA ARG A 95 -11.87 -14.56 2.31
C ARG A 95 -13.33 -14.77 2.72
N ALA A 96 -14.01 -15.72 2.10
CA ALA A 96 -15.42 -16.02 2.39
C ALA A 96 -15.66 -16.46 3.85
N LEU A 97 -14.68 -17.12 4.47
CA LEU A 97 -14.74 -17.53 5.87
C LEU A 97 -14.51 -16.36 6.85
N LEU A 98 -13.64 -15.42 6.47
CA LEU A 98 -13.21 -14.35 7.38
C LEU A 98 -14.05 -13.07 7.27
N GLU A 99 -14.57 -12.76 6.07
CA GLU A 99 -15.35 -11.55 5.81
C GLU A 99 -16.62 -11.40 6.70
N PRO A 100 -17.34 -12.47 7.08
CA PRO A 100 -18.52 -12.38 7.95
C PRO A 100 -18.21 -12.29 9.45
N LEU A 101 -16.94 -12.40 9.88
CA LEU A 101 -16.59 -12.39 11.30
C LEU A 101 -16.76 -10.99 11.91
N ASP A 102 -17.30 -10.95 13.12
CA ASP A 102 -17.42 -9.70 13.86
C ASP A 102 -16.04 -9.12 14.17
N GLY A 103 -15.90 -7.80 13.96
CA GLY A 103 -14.61 -7.11 14.07
C GLY A 103 -13.71 -7.18 12.84
N VAL A 104 -14.06 -7.93 11.79
CA VAL A 104 -13.40 -7.87 10.48
C VAL A 104 -14.11 -6.82 9.61
N ARG A 105 -13.42 -5.74 9.27
CA ARG A 105 -13.97 -4.63 8.50
C ARG A 105 -13.76 -4.79 7.00
N GLN A 106 -12.62 -5.34 6.62
CA GLN A 106 -12.23 -5.50 5.23
C GLN A 106 -11.33 -6.71 5.04
N VAL A 107 -11.48 -7.42 3.94
CA VAL A 107 -10.57 -8.50 3.52
C VAL A 107 -10.20 -8.28 2.05
N VAL A 108 -8.91 -8.09 1.77
CA VAL A 108 -8.38 -7.91 0.42
C VAL A 108 -7.36 -9.00 0.13
N VAL A 109 -7.52 -9.65 -1.03
CA VAL A 109 -6.56 -10.67 -1.52
C VAL A 109 -5.46 -9.97 -2.31
N ASN A 110 -4.21 -10.12 -1.86
CA ASN A 110 -3.04 -9.59 -2.53
C ASN A 110 -2.42 -10.64 -3.46
N ARG A 111 -2.70 -10.53 -4.76
CA ARG A 111 -2.26 -11.48 -5.79
C ARG A 111 -0.76 -11.42 -6.03
N SER A 112 -0.17 -10.24 -6.00
CA SER A 112 1.27 -10.03 -6.24
C SER A 112 2.16 -10.58 -5.12
N GLN A 113 1.59 -10.81 -3.93
CA GLN A 113 2.29 -11.38 -2.78
C GLN A 113 1.81 -12.81 -2.45
N GLY A 114 1.69 -13.67 -3.45
CA GLY A 114 1.35 -15.09 -3.25
C GLY A 114 -0.03 -15.32 -2.64
N PHE A 115 -1.01 -14.51 -3.03
CA PHE A 115 -2.40 -14.57 -2.54
C PHE A 115 -2.52 -14.42 -1.01
N SER A 116 -1.64 -13.62 -0.38
CA SER A 116 -1.84 -13.22 1.01
C SER A 116 -3.13 -12.42 1.16
N LEU A 117 -3.72 -12.45 2.36
CA LEU A 117 -4.90 -11.66 2.68
C LEU A 117 -4.50 -10.50 3.59
N ASN A 118 -4.91 -9.31 3.23
CA ASN A 118 -4.78 -8.12 4.05
C ASN A 118 -6.15 -7.80 4.66
N LEU A 119 -6.22 -7.79 5.98
CA LEU A 119 -7.44 -7.54 6.74
C LEU A 119 -7.30 -6.24 7.53
N VAL A 120 -8.43 -5.59 7.72
CA VAL A 120 -8.64 -4.56 8.73
C VAL A 120 -9.47 -5.16 9.85
N ILE A 121 -8.95 -5.16 11.06
CA ILE A 121 -9.64 -5.75 12.22
C ILE A 121 -9.81 -4.73 13.35
N GLU A 122 -10.89 -4.84 14.11
CA GLU A 122 -11.17 -4.07 15.31
C GLU A 122 -11.42 -5.00 16.49
N GLY A 123 -10.60 -4.87 17.51
CA GLY A 123 -10.72 -5.65 18.74
C GLY A 123 -9.65 -6.74 18.91
N ALA A 124 -9.22 -6.91 20.14
CA ALA A 124 -8.10 -7.82 20.49
C ALA A 124 -8.40 -9.30 20.26
N LEU A 125 -9.66 -9.72 20.39
CA LEU A 125 -10.07 -11.13 20.28
C LEU A 125 -10.24 -11.61 18.83
N VAL A 126 -10.24 -10.70 17.87
CA VAL A 126 -10.49 -11.04 16.45
C VAL A 126 -9.41 -11.98 15.90
N ILE A 127 -8.16 -11.82 16.32
CA ILE A 127 -7.06 -12.68 15.85
C ILE A 127 -7.27 -14.15 16.25
N ASP A 128 -7.71 -14.40 17.49
CA ASP A 128 -7.98 -15.76 17.95
C ASP A 128 -9.18 -16.37 17.21
N GLN A 129 -10.21 -15.57 16.95
CA GLN A 129 -11.36 -16.00 16.13
C GLN A 129 -10.95 -16.33 14.68
N LEU A 130 -10.08 -15.52 14.06
CA LEU A 130 -9.53 -15.79 12.73
C LEU A 130 -8.83 -17.16 12.70
N ARG A 131 -7.95 -17.41 13.67
CA ARG A 131 -7.22 -18.70 13.77
C ARG A 131 -8.18 -19.87 13.95
N GLN A 132 -9.09 -19.79 14.89
CA GLN A 132 -10.06 -20.87 15.18
C GLN A 132 -10.93 -21.17 13.96
N THR A 133 -11.43 -20.14 13.28
CA THR A 133 -12.27 -20.30 12.08
C THR A 133 -11.52 -21.01 10.95
N LEU A 134 -10.26 -20.63 10.70
CA LEU A 134 -9.46 -21.24 9.67
C LEU A 134 -9.01 -22.65 10.01
N GLU A 135 -8.66 -22.93 11.25
CA GLU A 135 -8.32 -24.28 11.73
C GLU A 135 -9.51 -25.23 11.61
N ALA A 136 -10.71 -24.77 11.99
CA ALA A 136 -11.95 -25.57 11.85
C ALA A 136 -12.28 -25.88 10.38
N ALA A 137 -11.88 -25.04 9.44
CA ALA A 137 -12.03 -25.25 8.00
C ALA A 137 -10.89 -26.08 7.35
N GLY A 138 -9.92 -26.56 8.14
CA GLY A 138 -8.76 -27.28 7.62
C GLY A 138 -7.74 -26.41 6.88
N LEU A 139 -7.76 -25.10 7.13
CA LEU A 139 -6.88 -24.09 6.54
C LEU A 139 -6.03 -23.41 7.64
N PRO A 140 -5.09 -24.14 8.28
CA PRO A 140 -4.33 -23.58 9.39
C PRO A 140 -3.50 -22.37 8.94
N VAL A 141 -3.36 -21.40 9.84
CA VAL A 141 -2.59 -20.20 9.58
C VAL A 141 -1.10 -20.53 9.45
N PHE A 142 -0.52 -20.30 8.28
CA PHE A 142 0.90 -20.46 8.01
C PHE A 142 1.71 -19.25 8.51
N ALA A 143 1.22 -18.04 8.22
CA ALA A 143 1.82 -16.80 8.68
C ALA A 143 0.75 -15.76 9.01
N LEU A 144 0.98 -15.00 10.07
CA LEU A 144 0.15 -13.89 10.48
C LEU A 144 1.05 -12.77 11.02
N ALA A 145 0.91 -11.58 10.45
CA ALA A 145 1.56 -10.38 10.93
C ALA A 145 0.50 -9.31 11.23
N GLN A 146 0.59 -8.70 12.39
CA GLN A 146 -0.24 -7.57 12.79
C GLN A 146 0.60 -6.30 12.79
N SER A 147 0.06 -5.22 12.25
CA SER A 147 0.72 -3.91 12.20
C SER A 147 -0.28 -2.78 12.39
N ARG A 148 0.23 -1.59 12.67
CA ARG A 148 -0.57 -0.36 12.58
C ARG A 148 -0.81 -0.01 11.11
N PRO A 149 -1.87 0.77 10.81
CA PRO A 149 -2.12 1.26 9.45
C PRO A 149 -0.91 1.97 8.85
N SER A 150 -0.60 1.69 7.60
CA SER A 150 0.43 2.32 6.79
C SER A 150 -0.18 3.15 5.65
N LEU A 151 0.64 3.92 4.92
CA LEU A 151 0.19 4.59 3.70
C LEU A 151 -0.13 3.61 2.57
N ASP A 152 0.51 2.43 2.53
CA ASP A 152 0.14 1.35 1.60
C ASP A 152 -1.31 0.90 1.82
N ASP A 153 -1.73 0.80 3.09
CA ASP A 153 -3.10 0.46 3.44
C ASP A 153 -4.09 1.56 3.02
N VAL A 154 -3.69 2.84 3.15
CA VAL A 154 -4.48 3.97 2.64
C VAL A 154 -4.68 3.85 1.14
N TYR A 155 -3.61 3.59 0.41
CA TYR A 155 -3.66 3.41 -1.04
C TYR A 155 -4.54 2.22 -1.43
N LEU A 156 -4.33 1.08 -0.78
CA LEU A 156 -5.10 -0.14 -1.01
C LEU A 156 -6.60 0.06 -0.75
N GLN A 157 -6.96 0.72 0.35
CA GLN A 157 -8.36 1.01 0.66
C GLN A 157 -9.00 1.96 -0.37
N ALA A 158 -8.27 2.99 -0.79
CA ALA A 158 -8.78 4.00 -1.71
C ALA A 158 -8.94 3.47 -3.15
N THR A 159 -8.05 2.56 -3.59
CA THR A 159 -7.99 2.08 -4.99
C THR A 159 -8.46 0.64 -5.18
N GLY A 160 -8.53 -0.16 -4.10
CA GLY A 160 -8.80 -1.60 -4.16
C GLY A 160 -7.65 -2.45 -4.69
N ARG A 161 -6.46 -1.88 -4.88
CA ARG A 161 -5.26 -2.56 -5.38
C ARG A 161 -4.01 -2.07 -4.65
N THR A 162 -2.95 -2.88 -4.63
CA THR A 162 -1.68 -2.44 -4.07
C THR A 162 -0.97 -1.46 -5.00
N LEU A 163 -0.03 -0.67 -4.47
CA LEU A 163 0.79 0.22 -5.27
C LEU A 163 1.59 -0.59 -6.33
N MET A 164 2.13 -1.75 -5.94
CA MET A 164 2.84 -2.66 -6.84
C MET A 164 1.96 -3.15 -8.00
N ASP A 165 0.70 -3.52 -7.74
CA ASP A 165 -0.24 -3.91 -8.80
C ASP A 165 -0.53 -2.74 -9.76
N ALA A 166 -0.60 -1.51 -9.25
CA ALA A 166 -0.80 -0.32 -10.06
C ALA A 166 0.42 -0.04 -10.96
N GLU A 167 1.63 -0.16 -10.44
CA GLU A 167 2.87 0.01 -11.20
C GLU A 167 3.03 -1.04 -12.30
N LEU A 168 2.75 -2.32 -12.00
CA LEU A 168 2.77 -3.40 -12.98
C LEU A 168 1.77 -3.15 -14.12
N ALA A 169 0.57 -2.67 -13.81
CA ALA A 169 -0.44 -2.33 -14.80
C ALA A 169 0.02 -1.19 -15.73
N ILE A 170 0.70 -0.18 -15.19
CA ILE A 170 1.25 0.94 -15.97
C ILE A 170 2.43 0.48 -16.85
N ALA A 171 3.31 -0.36 -16.33
CA ALA A 171 4.43 -0.92 -17.07
C ALA A 171 3.94 -1.74 -18.26
N GLY A 172 2.98 -2.64 -18.06
CA GLY A 172 2.39 -3.43 -19.15
C GLY A 172 1.68 -2.58 -20.22
N GLN A 173 1.07 -1.45 -19.86
CA GLN A 173 0.49 -0.52 -20.83
C GLN A 173 1.54 0.25 -21.64
N ARG A 174 2.71 0.54 -21.06
CA ARG A 174 3.82 1.20 -21.76
C ARG A 174 4.42 0.27 -22.82
N ASP A 175 4.63 -1.00 -22.49
CA ASP A 175 5.16 -1.99 -23.43
C ASP A 175 4.24 -2.17 -24.65
N VAL A 176 2.94 -2.32 -24.43
CA VAL A 176 1.95 -2.42 -25.52
C VAL A 176 1.92 -1.16 -26.40
N LYS A 177 2.11 0.04 -25.83
CA LYS A 177 2.20 1.28 -26.62
C LYS A 177 3.50 1.38 -27.42
N GLN A 178 4.61 0.87 -26.89
CA GLN A 178 5.88 0.84 -27.61
C GLN A 178 5.85 -0.15 -28.78
N GLU A 179 5.31 -1.35 -28.58
CA GLU A 179 5.13 -2.34 -29.63
C GLU A 179 4.24 -1.82 -30.79
N LYS A 180 3.10 -1.16 -30.44
CA LYS A 180 2.24 -0.53 -31.45
C LYS A 180 2.94 0.58 -32.25
N ARG A 181 3.84 1.36 -31.60
CA ARG A 181 4.62 2.41 -32.32
C ARG A 181 5.70 1.82 -33.22
N GLN A 182 6.27 0.66 -32.89
CA GLN A 182 7.25 -0.02 -33.70
C GLN A 182 6.60 -0.75 -34.89
N SER A 183 5.40 -1.28 -34.75
CA SER A 183 4.66 -1.94 -35.83
C SER A 183 4.02 -0.99 -36.87
N MET A 184 3.99 0.32 -36.58
CA MET A 184 3.47 1.37 -37.47
C MET A 184 4.59 2.12 -38.24
N ARG A 185 5.85 1.70 -38.15
CA ARG A 185 7.01 2.20 -38.92
C ARG A 185 7.47 1.15 -39.91
#